data_4dd43a59ea1147f74c7c04c0f0e1eea4
#
_entry.id   4dd43a59ea1147f74c7c04c0f0e1eea4
#
_cell.length_a   1.000
_cell.length_b   1.000
_cell.length_c   1.000
_cell.angle_alpha   90.00
_cell.angle_beta   90.00
_cell.angle_gamma   90.00
#
_symmetry.space_group_name_H-M   'P 1'
#
loop_
_entity.id
_entity.type
_entity.pdbx_description
1 polymer ?
#
loop_
_entity_poly.entity_id
_entity_poly.type
_entity_poly.pdbx_seq_one_letter_code
_entity_poly.pdbx_strand_id
1 'polypeptide(L)'
;VVKESEAVLFHYIGNDEKPAALMTKAGKPLTRLGNVKLVDVDIVTGIGTENATKLNVILELHSGNKILVTSGIQTWWSMCVISGLYGLFQNGMITESFNLDSYRGNIGRKPIFASIRCGDVYSDKELYAILNADRKEKAWESYELSMSSIVTTLKEALNTTTHEDTSVETVDVQVKETVGGDF
;
A
#
# COMPACT_ATOMS: atom_id res chain seq x y z
N VAL A 1 10.87 17.83 -9.77
CA VAL A 1 11.93 17.06 -10.45
C VAL A 1 12.28 15.90 -9.54
N VAL A 2 11.78 14.71 -9.86
CA VAL A 2 12.11 13.48 -9.15
C VAL A 2 13.59 13.19 -9.41
N LYS A 3 14.38 13.08 -8.37
CA LYS A 3 15.79 12.71 -8.50
C LYS A 3 15.88 11.29 -9.08
N GLU A 4 16.73 11.06 -10.06
CA GLU A 4 16.94 9.76 -10.73
C GLU A 4 17.26 8.59 -9.77
N SER A 5 17.63 8.87 -8.51
CA SER A 5 17.86 7.86 -7.47
C SER A 5 16.59 7.23 -6.86
N GLU A 6 15.40 7.70 -7.23
CA GLU A 6 14.11 7.23 -6.70
C GLU A 6 13.26 6.57 -7.79
N ALA A 7 13.86 5.87 -8.74
CA ALA A 7 13.14 5.15 -9.77
C ALA A 7 12.23 4.09 -9.14
N VAL A 8 10.92 4.28 -9.27
CA VAL A 8 9.92 3.30 -8.83
C VAL A 8 9.75 2.25 -9.92
N LEU A 9 9.99 0.99 -9.59
CA LEU A 9 9.75 -0.12 -10.50
C LEU A 9 8.25 -0.34 -10.66
N PHE A 10 7.79 -0.36 -11.90
CA PHE A 10 6.37 -0.52 -12.21
C PHE A 10 5.98 -2.00 -12.27
N HIS A 11 4.88 -2.33 -11.56
CA HIS A 11 4.24 -3.64 -11.59
C HIS A 11 2.76 -3.48 -11.93
N TYR A 12 2.15 -4.51 -12.46
CA TYR A 12 0.72 -4.53 -12.76
C TYR A 12 0.10 -5.90 -12.48
N ILE A 13 -1.19 -5.91 -12.23
CA ILE A 13 -1.94 -7.15 -12.05
C ILE A 13 -2.22 -7.76 -13.40
N GLY A 14 -1.86 -9.03 -13.55
CA GLY A 14 -2.11 -9.79 -14.78
C GLY A 14 -3.61 -10.01 -15.03
N ASN A 15 -3.93 -10.38 -16.25
CA ASN A 15 -5.26 -10.80 -16.66
C ASN A 15 -5.27 -12.31 -16.96
N ASP A 16 -6.38 -12.83 -17.49
CA ASP A 16 -6.55 -14.26 -17.78
C ASP A 16 -5.54 -14.80 -18.78
N GLU A 17 -4.99 -13.96 -19.65
CA GLU A 17 -4.00 -14.32 -20.66
C GLU A 17 -2.57 -14.36 -20.10
N LYS A 18 -2.35 -13.85 -18.88
CA LYS A 18 -1.02 -13.79 -18.24
C LYS A 18 -0.77 -14.97 -17.34
N PRO A 19 0.45 -15.52 -17.31
CA PRO A 19 0.76 -16.73 -16.54
C PRO A 19 0.71 -16.51 -15.03
N ALA A 20 0.97 -15.30 -14.55
CA ALA A 20 0.98 -14.97 -13.14
C ALA A 20 0.04 -13.82 -12.82
N ALA A 21 -0.42 -13.78 -11.57
CA ALA A 21 -1.32 -12.74 -11.08
C ALA A 21 -0.64 -11.36 -11.00
N LEU A 22 0.64 -11.31 -10.65
CA LEU A 22 1.45 -10.10 -10.58
C LEU A 22 2.57 -10.16 -11.61
N MET A 23 2.74 -9.09 -12.38
CA MET A 23 3.69 -9.00 -13.48
C MET A 23 4.53 -7.73 -13.37
N THR A 24 5.81 -7.83 -13.71
CA THR A 24 6.64 -6.64 -13.96
C THR A 24 6.28 -6.01 -15.30
N LYS A 25 6.66 -4.75 -15.53
CA LYS A 25 6.49 -4.07 -16.82
C LYS A 25 7.16 -4.84 -17.98
N ALA A 26 8.25 -5.53 -17.70
CA ALA A 26 8.95 -6.40 -18.66
C ALA A 26 8.26 -7.75 -18.90
N GLY A 27 7.10 -8.00 -18.27
CA GLY A 27 6.37 -9.26 -18.41
C GLY A 27 6.90 -10.41 -17.57
N LYS A 28 7.79 -10.15 -16.61
CA LYS A 28 8.29 -11.17 -15.68
C LYS A 28 7.23 -11.48 -14.62
N PRO A 29 6.82 -12.74 -14.45
CA PRO A 29 5.86 -13.11 -13.45
C PRO A 29 6.43 -13.01 -12.03
N LEU A 30 5.58 -12.58 -11.09
CA LEU A 30 5.83 -12.59 -9.65
C LEU A 30 4.69 -13.32 -8.96
N THR A 31 5.01 -14.11 -7.95
CA THR A 31 4.02 -14.83 -7.15
C THR A 31 3.81 -14.19 -5.79
N ARG A 32 4.86 -13.58 -5.24
CA ARG A 32 4.86 -12.98 -3.91
C ARG A 32 5.78 -11.76 -3.85
N LEU A 33 5.36 -10.76 -3.09
CA LEU A 33 6.19 -9.69 -2.57
C LEU A 33 6.33 -9.89 -1.06
N GLY A 34 7.49 -10.37 -0.63
CA GLY A 34 7.77 -10.66 0.77
C GLY A 34 8.51 -9.53 1.47
N ASN A 35 8.22 -9.33 2.76
CA ASN A 35 8.87 -8.32 3.60
C ASN A 35 8.90 -6.92 2.98
N VAL A 36 7.75 -6.48 2.49
CA VAL A 36 7.57 -5.14 1.92
C VAL A 36 6.96 -4.20 2.96
N LYS A 37 7.23 -2.92 2.83
CA LYS A 37 6.58 -1.85 3.62
C LYS A 37 5.72 -0.98 2.74
N LEU A 38 4.60 -0.52 3.26
CA LEU A 38 3.77 0.46 2.58
C LEU A 38 4.44 1.83 2.65
N VAL A 39 4.67 2.43 1.49
CA VAL A 39 5.20 3.80 1.37
C VAL A 39 4.08 4.79 1.10
N ASP A 40 3.20 4.45 0.15
CA ASP A 40 2.06 5.28 -0.22
C ASP A 40 0.96 4.42 -0.86
N VAL A 41 -0.26 4.91 -0.79
CA VAL A 41 -1.42 4.33 -1.45
C VAL A 41 -2.29 5.46 -1.97
N ASP A 42 -2.76 5.36 -3.23
CA ASP A 42 -3.54 6.41 -3.85
C ASP A 42 -4.55 5.87 -4.85
N ILE A 43 -5.61 6.64 -5.07
CA ILE A 43 -6.58 6.39 -6.14
C ILE A 43 -6.39 7.45 -7.21
N VAL A 44 -6.08 7.00 -8.42
CA VAL A 44 -5.80 7.88 -9.56
C VAL A 44 -6.87 7.66 -10.63
N THR A 45 -7.45 8.75 -11.10
CA THR A 45 -8.45 8.77 -12.18
C THR A 45 -7.86 9.22 -13.49
N GLY A 46 -8.53 8.92 -14.60
CA GLY A 46 -8.14 9.40 -15.90
C GLY A 46 -6.96 8.69 -16.55
N ILE A 47 -6.71 7.44 -16.16
CA ILE A 47 -5.59 6.66 -16.68
C ILE A 47 -5.95 5.95 -17.97
N GLY A 48 -5.13 6.20 -19.00
CA GLY A 48 -5.25 5.58 -20.33
C GLY A 48 -6.43 6.11 -21.14
N THR A 49 -6.65 5.48 -22.28
CA THR A 49 -7.71 5.85 -23.23
C THR A 49 -9.14 5.62 -22.71
N GLU A 50 -9.29 4.73 -21.74
CA GLU A 50 -10.58 4.38 -21.12
C GLU A 50 -10.93 5.26 -19.92
N ASN A 51 -10.12 6.23 -19.59
CA ASN A 51 -10.30 7.11 -18.41
C ASN A 51 -10.51 6.33 -17.10
N ALA A 52 -9.78 5.24 -16.93
CA ALA A 52 -9.98 4.30 -15.83
C ALA A 52 -9.51 4.86 -14.48
N THR A 53 -10.23 4.49 -13.43
CA THR A 53 -9.81 4.71 -12.04
C THR A 53 -8.98 3.53 -11.55
N LYS A 54 -7.80 3.80 -10.99
CA LYS A 54 -6.85 2.79 -10.52
C LYS A 54 -6.45 3.02 -9.09
N LEU A 55 -6.23 1.92 -8.38
CA LEU A 55 -5.52 1.88 -7.12
C LEU A 55 -4.02 1.76 -7.41
N ASN A 56 -3.24 2.67 -6.87
CA ASN A 56 -1.79 2.66 -6.88
C ASN A 56 -1.27 2.39 -5.47
N VAL A 57 -0.38 1.43 -5.33
CA VAL A 57 0.27 1.08 -4.07
C VAL A 57 1.77 1.14 -4.27
N ILE A 58 2.45 1.99 -3.52
CA ILE A 58 3.91 2.07 -3.53
C ILE A 58 4.44 1.30 -2.32
N LEU A 59 5.27 0.32 -2.61
CA LEU A 59 5.88 -0.56 -1.63
C LEU A 59 7.41 -0.40 -1.67
N GLU A 60 8.04 -0.44 -0.51
CA GLU A 60 9.48 -0.55 -0.38
C GLU A 60 9.87 -2.00 -0.15
N LEU A 61 10.77 -2.50 -0.97
CA LEU A 61 11.35 -3.84 -0.83
C LEU A 61 12.43 -3.84 0.26
N HIS A 62 12.76 -5.02 0.75
CA HIS A 62 13.88 -5.19 1.70
C HIS A 62 15.22 -4.62 1.19
N SER A 63 15.42 -4.56 -0.12
CA SER A 63 16.58 -3.92 -0.77
C SER A 63 16.59 -2.39 -0.69
N GLY A 64 15.50 -1.75 -0.20
CA GLY A 64 15.29 -0.30 -0.24
C GLY A 64 14.72 0.23 -1.56
N ASN A 65 14.60 -0.62 -2.59
CA ASN A 65 13.98 -0.22 -3.84
C ASN A 65 12.47 -0.07 -3.66
N LYS A 66 11.90 0.93 -4.33
CA LYS A 66 10.46 1.15 -4.34
C LYS A 66 9.84 0.55 -5.59
N ILE A 67 8.66 -0.03 -5.45
CA ILE A 67 7.86 -0.55 -6.55
C ILE A 67 6.46 0.06 -6.51
N LEU A 68 5.91 0.33 -7.70
CA LEU A 68 4.51 0.71 -7.87
C LEU A 68 3.73 -0.48 -8.39
N VAL A 69 2.74 -0.91 -7.63
CA VAL A 69 1.75 -1.90 -8.08
C VAL A 69 0.44 -1.18 -8.39
N THR A 70 -0.09 -1.37 -9.58
CA THR A 70 -1.32 -0.73 -10.04
C THR A 70 -2.37 -1.75 -10.44
N SER A 71 -3.62 -1.45 -10.13
CA SER A 71 -4.79 -2.26 -10.49
C SER A 71 -6.03 -1.39 -10.67
N GLY A 72 -7.00 -1.82 -11.47
CA GLY A 72 -8.31 -1.17 -11.53
C GLY A 72 -8.98 -1.17 -10.15
N ILE A 73 -9.60 -0.04 -9.77
CA ILE A 73 -10.19 0.10 -8.43
C ILE A 73 -11.30 -0.94 -8.15
N GLN A 74 -12.05 -1.32 -9.17
CA GLN A 74 -13.15 -2.28 -9.08
C GLN A 74 -12.72 -3.75 -9.15
N THR A 75 -11.41 -4.04 -9.16
CA THR A 75 -10.92 -5.42 -9.17
C THR A 75 -11.01 -6.07 -7.80
N TRP A 76 -11.09 -7.39 -7.77
CA TRP A 76 -11.00 -8.18 -6.55
C TRP A 76 -9.68 -7.94 -5.82
N TRP A 77 -8.59 -7.81 -6.59
CA TRP A 77 -7.28 -7.54 -6.04
C TRP A 77 -7.24 -6.24 -5.22
N SER A 78 -7.76 -5.14 -5.81
CA SER A 78 -7.80 -3.83 -5.11
C SER A 78 -8.62 -3.87 -3.84
N MET A 79 -9.78 -4.54 -3.87
CA MET A 79 -10.60 -4.74 -2.68
C MET A 79 -9.87 -5.52 -1.57
N CYS A 80 -9.19 -6.60 -1.94
CA CYS A 80 -8.42 -7.41 -1.00
C CYS A 80 -7.25 -6.62 -0.40
N VAL A 81 -6.52 -5.85 -1.21
CA VAL A 81 -5.38 -5.05 -0.75
C VAL A 81 -5.83 -3.97 0.22
N ILE A 82 -6.88 -3.23 -0.11
CA ILE A 82 -7.39 -2.18 0.79
C ILE A 82 -7.87 -2.77 2.11
N SER A 83 -8.62 -3.88 2.09
CA SER A 83 -9.05 -4.57 3.30
C SER A 83 -7.87 -5.08 4.13
N GLY A 84 -6.80 -5.55 3.47
CA GLY A 84 -5.58 -6.00 4.12
C GLY A 84 -4.82 -4.87 4.78
N LEU A 85 -4.59 -3.76 4.07
CA LEU A 85 -3.90 -2.58 4.59
C LEU A 85 -4.68 -1.94 5.75
N TYR A 86 -6.01 -1.90 5.64
CA TYR A 86 -6.85 -1.40 6.73
C TYR A 86 -6.78 -2.29 7.97
N GLY A 87 -6.72 -3.61 7.79
CA GLY A 87 -6.47 -4.56 8.89
C GLY A 87 -5.14 -4.30 9.60
N LEU A 88 -4.06 -4.00 8.85
CA LEU A 88 -2.78 -3.59 9.44
C LEU A 88 -2.91 -2.26 10.19
N PHE A 89 -3.58 -1.28 9.60
CA PHE A 89 -3.82 0.02 10.24
C PHE A 89 -4.55 -0.12 11.57
N GLN A 90 -5.66 -0.87 11.62
CA GLN A 90 -6.44 -1.08 12.84
C GLN A 90 -5.66 -1.78 13.96
N ASN A 91 -4.65 -2.56 13.61
CA ASN A 91 -3.76 -3.24 14.56
C ASN A 91 -2.48 -2.47 14.86
N GLY A 92 -2.35 -1.21 14.41
CA GLY A 92 -1.17 -0.38 14.62
C GLY A 92 0.08 -0.86 13.87
N MET A 93 -0.09 -1.63 12.79
CA MET A 93 0.98 -2.28 12.03
C MET A 93 1.18 -1.73 10.62
N ILE A 94 0.61 -0.56 10.31
CA ILE A 94 0.66 0.00 8.94
C ILE A 94 2.08 0.29 8.45
N THR A 95 3.02 0.53 9.35
CA THR A 95 4.44 0.79 9.07
C THR A 95 5.32 -0.45 9.16
N GLU A 96 4.76 -1.57 9.59
CA GLU A 96 5.48 -2.83 9.68
C GLU A 96 5.66 -3.50 8.31
N SER A 97 6.65 -4.38 8.22
CA SER A 97 6.83 -5.20 7.03
C SER A 97 5.77 -6.29 6.94
N PHE A 98 5.24 -6.52 5.77
CA PHE A 98 4.24 -7.54 5.50
C PHE A 98 4.53 -8.32 4.23
N ASN A 99 3.81 -9.41 4.04
CA ASN A 99 3.82 -10.18 2.80
C ASN A 99 2.56 -9.87 1.99
N LEU A 100 2.73 -9.64 0.70
CA LEU A 100 1.66 -9.47 -0.27
C LEU A 100 1.72 -10.63 -1.28
N ASP A 101 0.74 -11.50 -1.22
CA ASP A 101 0.54 -12.58 -2.18
C ASP A 101 -0.56 -12.20 -3.17
N SER A 102 -0.33 -12.44 -4.44
CA SER A 102 -1.33 -12.28 -5.50
C SER A 102 -1.54 -13.64 -6.18
N TYR A 103 -2.79 -14.07 -6.26
CA TYR A 103 -3.12 -15.42 -6.75
C TYR A 103 -4.43 -15.42 -7.55
N ARG A 104 -4.57 -16.42 -8.41
CA ARG A 104 -5.80 -16.63 -9.18
C ARG A 104 -6.78 -17.46 -8.36
N GLY A 105 -8.02 -16.99 -8.30
CA GLY A 105 -9.14 -17.76 -7.74
C GLY A 105 -9.61 -18.87 -8.69
N ASN A 106 -10.36 -19.81 -8.14
CA ASN A 106 -10.97 -20.92 -8.90
C ASN A 106 -12.45 -20.68 -9.21
N ILE A 107 -12.91 -19.45 -9.17
CA ILE A 107 -14.32 -19.07 -9.33
C ILE A 107 -14.50 -18.39 -10.70
N GLY A 108 -15.38 -18.90 -11.52
CA GLY A 108 -15.78 -18.27 -12.78
C GLY A 108 -14.61 -17.91 -13.71
N ARG A 109 -14.42 -16.63 -13.96
CA ARG A 109 -13.34 -16.10 -14.82
C ARG A 109 -11.95 -16.11 -14.15
N LYS A 110 -11.77 -16.84 -13.05
CA LYS A 110 -10.52 -16.89 -12.29
C LYS A 110 -10.00 -15.50 -11.89
N PRO A 111 -10.76 -14.75 -11.10
CA PRO A 111 -10.37 -13.42 -10.68
C PRO A 111 -9.04 -13.46 -9.91
N ILE A 112 -8.33 -12.35 -9.93
CA ILE A 112 -7.08 -12.21 -9.18
C ILE A 112 -7.41 -11.62 -7.82
N PHE A 113 -7.02 -12.33 -6.78
CA PHE A 113 -7.11 -11.94 -5.38
C PHE A 113 -5.75 -11.53 -4.82
N ALA A 114 -5.76 -10.85 -3.70
CA ALA A 114 -4.58 -10.59 -2.91
C ALA A 114 -4.78 -11.04 -1.46
N SER A 115 -3.65 -11.31 -0.79
CA SER A 115 -3.61 -11.54 0.65
C SER A 115 -2.47 -10.74 1.23
N ILE A 116 -2.76 -9.96 2.27
CA ILE A 116 -1.78 -9.23 3.06
C ILE A 116 -1.68 -9.91 4.42
N ARG A 117 -0.45 -10.16 4.86
CA ARG A 117 -0.17 -10.82 6.13
C ARG A 117 1.01 -10.20 6.83
N CYS A 118 0.81 -9.80 8.09
CA CYS A 118 1.86 -9.38 9.01
C CYS A 118 1.70 -10.17 10.32
N GLY A 119 2.58 -11.14 10.57
CA GLY A 119 2.41 -12.08 11.67
C GLY A 119 1.06 -12.80 11.61
N ASP A 120 0.25 -12.62 12.65
CA ASP A 120 -1.10 -13.20 12.75
C ASP A 120 -2.21 -12.23 12.31
N VAL A 121 -1.84 -11.04 11.85
CA VAL A 121 -2.79 -10.04 11.36
C VAL A 121 -3.06 -10.25 9.88
N TYR A 122 -4.34 -10.27 9.56
CA TYR A 122 -4.89 -10.48 8.21
C TYR A 122 -5.82 -9.31 7.83
N SER A 123 -6.45 -9.44 6.68
CA SER A 123 -7.44 -8.49 6.18
C SER A 123 -8.57 -8.23 7.17
N ASP A 124 -9.03 -6.98 7.22
CA ASP A 124 -10.26 -6.62 7.92
C ASP A 124 -11.47 -7.29 7.25
N LYS A 125 -12.14 -8.16 7.99
CA LYS A 125 -13.26 -8.95 7.48
C LYS A 125 -14.53 -8.13 7.31
N GLU A 126 -14.74 -7.12 8.15
CA GLU A 126 -15.93 -6.28 8.09
C GLU A 126 -15.86 -5.36 6.87
N LEU A 127 -14.74 -4.67 6.69
CA LEU A 127 -14.52 -3.85 5.50
C LEU A 127 -14.61 -4.69 4.22
N TYR A 128 -14.00 -5.87 4.20
CA TYR A 128 -14.11 -6.77 3.06
C TYR A 128 -15.56 -7.14 2.76
N ALA A 129 -16.36 -7.44 3.77
CA ALA A 129 -17.77 -7.79 3.61
C ALA A 129 -18.59 -6.64 3.04
N ILE A 130 -18.35 -5.40 3.52
CA ILE A 130 -19.01 -4.19 3.03
C ILE A 130 -18.69 -3.96 1.55
N LEU A 131 -17.41 -3.93 1.21
CA LEU A 131 -16.96 -3.72 -0.18
C LEU A 131 -17.46 -4.82 -1.12
N ASN A 132 -17.48 -6.06 -0.64
CA ASN A 132 -17.99 -7.19 -1.42
C ASN A 132 -19.50 -7.14 -1.63
N ALA A 133 -20.26 -6.65 -0.66
CA ALA A 133 -21.70 -6.43 -0.80
C ALA A 133 -21.99 -5.38 -1.87
N ASP A 134 -21.37 -4.20 -1.78
CA ASP A 134 -21.49 -3.13 -2.77
C ASP A 134 -21.14 -3.62 -4.18
N ARG A 135 -20.07 -4.41 -4.27
CA ARG A 135 -19.62 -5.00 -5.54
C ARG A 135 -20.66 -5.98 -6.13
N LYS A 136 -21.25 -6.84 -5.30
CA LYS A 136 -22.29 -7.80 -5.73
C LYS A 136 -23.54 -7.10 -6.24
N GLU A 137 -23.92 -6.02 -5.58
CA GLU A 137 -25.07 -5.19 -5.92
C GLU A 137 -24.77 -4.19 -7.05
N LYS A 138 -23.50 -4.13 -7.51
CA LYS A 138 -23.00 -3.15 -8.48
C LYS A 138 -23.20 -1.70 -8.03
N ALA A 139 -23.19 -1.46 -6.72
CA ALA A 139 -23.25 -0.15 -6.10
C ALA A 139 -21.87 0.55 -6.17
N TRP A 140 -21.42 0.82 -7.40
CA TRP A 140 -20.04 1.28 -7.65
C TRP A 140 -19.73 2.64 -7.03
N GLU A 141 -20.70 3.53 -6.94
CA GLU A 141 -20.51 4.84 -6.30
C GLU A 141 -20.23 4.67 -4.79
N SER A 142 -21.02 3.86 -4.09
CA SER A 142 -20.82 3.52 -2.68
C SER A 142 -19.48 2.82 -2.48
N TYR A 143 -19.15 1.85 -3.34
CA TYR A 143 -17.89 1.14 -3.32
C TYR A 143 -16.67 2.08 -3.43
N GLU A 144 -16.67 2.97 -4.42
CA GLU A 144 -15.57 3.90 -4.66
C GLU A 144 -15.44 4.96 -3.57
N LEU A 145 -16.55 5.42 -2.99
CA LEU A 145 -16.52 6.30 -1.83
C LEU A 145 -15.89 5.62 -0.62
N SER A 146 -16.26 4.37 -0.34
CA SER A 146 -15.66 3.59 0.75
C SER A 146 -14.17 3.37 0.52
N MET A 147 -13.76 2.99 -0.69
CA MET A 147 -12.35 2.84 -1.05
C MET A 147 -11.56 4.14 -0.86
N SER A 148 -12.10 5.26 -1.31
CA SER A 148 -11.47 6.58 -1.20
C SER A 148 -11.33 7.03 0.25
N SER A 149 -12.35 6.80 1.08
CA SER A 149 -12.31 7.11 2.51
C SER A 149 -11.20 6.33 3.23
N ILE A 150 -11.08 5.04 2.96
CA ILE A 150 -10.04 4.20 3.55
C ILE A 150 -8.64 4.62 3.07
N VAL A 151 -8.47 4.89 1.79
CA VAL A 151 -7.20 5.37 1.24
C VAL A 151 -6.78 6.68 1.91
N THR A 152 -7.69 7.62 2.12
CA THR A 152 -7.42 8.86 2.86
C THR A 152 -6.93 8.57 4.27
N THR A 153 -7.62 7.70 5.00
CA THR A 153 -7.22 7.28 6.35
C THR A 153 -5.82 6.67 6.39
N LEU A 154 -5.51 5.80 5.45
CA LEU A 154 -4.18 5.17 5.35
C LEU A 154 -3.09 6.19 5.04
N LYS A 155 -3.35 7.15 4.13
CA LYS A 155 -2.39 8.23 3.80
C LYS A 155 -2.11 9.13 5.01
N GLU A 156 -3.14 9.49 5.76
CA GLU A 156 -3.00 10.29 6.97
C GLU A 156 -2.16 9.56 8.03
N ALA A 157 -2.39 8.27 8.23
CA ALA A 157 -1.61 7.45 9.15
C ALA A 157 -0.13 7.38 8.75
N LEU A 158 0.18 7.20 7.47
CA LEU A 158 1.56 7.18 6.97
C LEU A 158 2.26 8.53 7.14
N ASN A 159 1.56 9.64 6.89
CA ASN A 159 2.11 10.99 7.04
C ASN A 159 2.40 11.34 8.51
N THR A 160 1.53 10.94 9.43
CA THR A 160 1.71 11.18 10.87
C THR A 160 2.95 10.47 11.39
N THR A 161 3.19 9.23 10.97
CA THR A 161 4.35 8.45 11.40
C THR A 161 5.67 9.01 10.88
N THR A 162 5.67 9.63 9.68
CA THR A 162 6.89 10.24 9.11
C THR A 162 7.30 11.50 9.86
N HIS A 163 6.38 12.20 10.54
CA HIS A 163 6.67 13.41 11.33
C HIS A 163 7.22 13.11 12.73
N GLU A 164 6.92 11.95 13.31
CA GLU A 164 7.45 11.57 14.62
C GLU A 164 8.93 11.17 14.57
N ASP A 165 9.42 10.68 13.44
CA ASP A 165 10.83 10.27 13.27
C ASP A 165 11.80 11.46 13.04
N THR A 166 11.29 12.69 12.87
CA THR A 166 12.09 13.90 12.64
C THR A 166 12.22 14.80 13.87
N SER A 167 11.62 14.49 15.01
CA SER A 167 11.89 15.18 16.26
C SER A 167 13.14 14.61 16.93
N VAL A 168 14.31 14.88 16.35
CA VAL A 168 15.59 14.73 17.04
C VAL A 168 15.62 15.78 18.16
N GLU A 169 15.60 15.32 19.40
CA GLU A 169 15.92 16.11 20.58
C GLU A 169 17.26 16.85 20.34
N THR A 170 17.18 18.15 20.15
CA THR A 170 18.34 19.01 20.37
C THR A 170 18.60 19.02 21.87
N VAL A 171 19.53 18.18 22.31
CA VAL A 171 20.09 18.25 23.64
C VAL A 171 20.92 19.54 23.69
N ASP A 172 20.38 20.56 24.33
CA ASP A 172 21.12 21.77 24.70
C ASP A 172 22.21 21.38 25.73
N VAL A 173 23.41 21.19 25.21
CA VAL A 173 24.60 21.09 26.07
C VAL A 173 24.92 22.48 26.57
N GLN A 174 24.41 22.86 27.74
CA GLN A 174 24.89 24.02 28.46
C GLN A 174 26.33 23.77 28.90
N VAL A 175 27.25 24.38 28.18
CA VAL A 175 28.65 24.53 28.65
C VAL A 175 28.64 25.52 29.83
N LYS A 176 28.80 25.00 31.07
CA LYS A 176 29.12 25.83 32.19
C LYS A 176 30.58 26.30 32.04
N GLU A 177 30.74 27.54 31.66
CA GLU A 177 32.00 28.25 31.88
C GLU A 177 32.23 28.44 33.42
N THR A 178 33.18 27.73 33.99
CA THR A 178 33.74 28.03 35.27
C THR A 178 34.83 29.09 35.10
N VAL A 179 34.46 30.31 35.36
CA VAL A 179 35.44 31.38 35.60
C VAL A 179 36.11 31.10 36.91
N GLY A 180 37.36 30.69 36.87
CA GLY A 180 38.25 30.65 38.02
C GLY A 180 38.93 32.02 38.22
N GLY A 181 38.58 32.70 39.31
CA GLY A 181 39.32 33.88 39.76
C GLY A 181 40.42 33.48 40.71
N ASP A 182 41.51 34.12 40.50
CA ASP A 182 42.60 34.57 41.34
C ASP A 182 42.81 34.01 42.77
N PHE A 183 43.94 33.47 42.98
CA PHE A 183 45.14 33.91 43.82
C PHE A 183 46.20 32.83 43.74
#